data_3fe804d0efbc0fb46e5582849d398814
#
_entry.id   3fe804d0efbc0fb46e5582849d398814
#
_cell.length_a   1.000
_cell.length_b   1.000
_cell.length_c   1.000
_cell.angle_alpha   90.00
_cell.angle_beta   90.00
_cell.angle_gamma   90.00
#
_symmetry.space_group_name_H-M   'P 1'
#
loop_
_entity.id
_entity.type
_entity.pdbx_description
1 polymer ?
#
loop_
_entity_poly.entity_id
_entity_poly.type
_entity_poly.pdbx_seq_one_letter_code
_entity_poly.pdbx_strand_id
1 'polypeptide(L)'
;MPAGLVTAGALAAMFASAFSTPHPSAITNPPPDKIVIEIATVNGSGCPAGTAAVAVSPDNTAFTVTYSEYLAQVGVGSKPTDFRKNCQLNLDVHVPQGFTYAIAQTDYRGYAKLESGAYGTEKASYYFQGSSQTMPVTHTIRGAYGDNWQTTDKIEVAEMVWAPCGERKNFNINTELRVFGGSSDTTKTTSFMAMDSTDGSINTIYHLAWKECPVRR
;
A
#
# COMPACT_ATOMS: atom_id res chain seq x y z
N MET A 1 -35.70 -80.74 -24.93
CA MET A 1 -36.02 -79.35 -25.28
C MET A 1 -35.51 -78.48 -24.13
N PRO A 2 -34.38 -77.79 -24.27
CA PRO A 2 -33.87 -76.90 -23.19
C PRO A 2 -34.33 -75.48 -23.46
N ALA A 3 -34.85 -74.83 -22.43
CA ALA A 3 -35.20 -73.40 -22.40
C ALA A 3 -33.94 -72.54 -22.18
N GLY A 4 -33.73 -71.55 -23.06
CA GLY A 4 -32.65 -70.60 -22.92
C GLY A 4 -33.02 -69.48 -21.99
N LEU A 5 -32.13 -69.18 -21.05
CA LEU A 5 -32.16 -68.02 -20.16
C LEU A 5 -31.53 -66.84 -20.87
N VAL A 6 -32.28 -65.77 -21.05
CA VAL A 6 -31.74 -64.47 -21.55
C VAL A 6 -31.44 -63.59 -20.32
N THR A 7 -30.19 -63.33 -20.07
CA THR A 7 -29.76 -62.37 -19.05
C THR A 7 -29.66 -60.98 -19.67
N ALA A 8 -30.53 -60.08 -19.20
CA ALA A 8 -30.39 -58.60 -19.52
C ALA A 8 -29.31 -57.94 -18.66
N GLY A 9 -28.26 -57.53 -19.30
CA GLY A 9 -27.22 -56.71 -18.65
C GLY A 9 -27.61 -55.25 -18.57
N ALA A 10 -27.77 -54.72 -17.35
CA ALA A 10 -27.97 -53.28 -17.12
C ALA A 10 -26.64 -52.54 -17.15
N LEU A 11 -26.43 -51.69 -18.14
CA LEU A 11 -25.31 -50.74 -18.18
C LEU A 11 -25.62 -49.54 -17.29
N ALA A 12 -24.98 -49.48 -16.13
CA ALA A 12 -24.99 -48.29 -15.28
C ALA A 12 -23.99 -47.26 -15.83
N ALA A 13 -24.48 -46.19 -16.44
CA ALA A 13 -23.67 -45.04 -16.84
C ALA A 13 -23.34 -44.18 -15.59
N MET A 14 -22.10 -44.24 -15.12
CA MET A 14 -21.58 -43.33 -14.08
C MET A 14 -21.31 -41.96 -14.70
N PHE A 15 -22.15 -40.97 -14.40
CA PHE A 15 -21.86 -39.58 -14.67
C PHE A 15 -20.82 -39.08 -13.65
N ALA A 16 -19.54 -38.94 -14.06
CA ALA A 16 -18.53 -38.29 -13.30
C ALA A 16 -18.76 -36.77 -13.38
N SER A 17 -19.40 -36.20 -12.36
CA SER A 17 -19.47 -34.75 -12.20
C SER A 17 -18.06 -34.21 -11.91
N ALA A 18 -17.43 -33.58 -12.91
CA ALA A 18 -16.17 -32.86 -12.71
C ALA A 18 -16.43 -31.60 -11.83
N PHE A 19 -16.11 -31.69 -10.57
CA PHE A 19 -16.04 -30.54 -9.70
C PHE A 19 -14.82 -29.71 -10.14
N SER A 20 -15.04 -28.64 -10.91
CA SER A 20 -14.01 -27.65 -11.19
C SER A 20 -13.70 -26.92 -9.88
N THR A 21 -12.60 -27.24 -9.23
CA THR A 21 -12.09 -26.46 -8.11
C THR A 21 -11.75 -25.07 -8.63
N PRO A 22 -12.22 -23.99 -7.98
CA PRO A 22 -11.81 -22.65 -8.37
C PRO A 22 -10.31 -22.52 -8.16
N HIS A 23 -9.55 -22.38 -9.25
CA HIS A 23 -8.13 -22.05 -9.18
C HIS A 23 -8.01 -20.63 -8.62
N PRO A 24 -7.08 -20.38 -7.66
CA PRO A 24 -6.80 -19.03 -7.23
C PRO A 24 -6.37 -18.22 -8.45
N SER A 25 -7.05 -17.10 -8.70
CA SER A 25 -6.72 -16.21 -9.83
C SER A 25 -5.26 -15.81 -9.75
N ALA A 26 -4.47 -16.14 -10.76
CA ALA A 26 -3.07 -15.77 -10.85
C ALA A 26 -2.93 -14.24 -10.97
N ILE A 27 -1.78 -13.70 -10.57
CA ILE A 27 -1.43 -12.31 -10.87
C ILE A 27 -1.38 -12.15 -12.39
N THR A 28 -2.04 -11.10 -12.90
CA THR A 28 -2.15 -10.80 -14.32
C THR A 28 -1.40 -9.51 -14.67
N ASN A 29 -1.29 -9.20 -15.95
CA ASN A 29 -0.86 -7.90 -16.42
C ASN A 29 -1.86 -6.81 -16.00
N PRO A 30 -1.41 -5.54 -15.86
CA PRO A 30 -2.31 -4.41 -15.64
C PRO A 30 -3.41 -4.34 -16.71
N PRO A 31 -4.60 -3.79 -16.38
CA PRO A 31 -5.65 -3.55 -17.34
C PRO A 31 -5.16 -2.59 -18.44
N PRO A 32 -5.61 -2.76 -19.70
CA PRO A 32 -5.24 -1.87 -20.81
C PRO A 32 -5.86 -0.48 -20.68
N ASP A 33 -7.05 -0.40 -20.05
CA ASP A 33 -7.72 0.86 -19.79
C ASP A 33 -7.11 1.56 -18.57
N LYS A 34 -7.04 2.89 -18.63
CA LYS A 34 -6.46 3.68 -17.53
C LYS A 34 -7.27 3.55 -16.26
N ILE A 35 -6.56 3.34 -15.15
CA ILE A 35 -7.11 3.53 -13.81
C ILE A 35 -7.09 5.02 -13.45
N VAL A 36 -8.04 5.43 -12.61
CA VAL A 36 -8.11 6.78 -12.07
C VAL A 36 -8.03 6.69 -10.54
N ILE A 37 -7.13 7.45 -9.94
CA ILE A 37 -6.99 7.55 -8.50
C ILE A 37 -7.15 9.01 -8.10
N GLU A 38 -8.09 9.29 -7.21
CA GLU A 38 -8.37 10.63 -6.69
C GLU A 38 -8.24 10.63 -5.16
N ILE A 39 -7.75 11.73 -4.61
CA ILE A 39 -7.76 11.94 -3.17
C ILE A 39 -9.18 12.37 -2.76
N ALA A 40 -9.94 11.45 -2.14
CA ALA A 40 -11.24 11.74 -1.60
C ALA A 40 -11.14 12.59 -0.32
N THR A 41 -10.21 12.24 0.58
CA THR A 41 -9.89 13.06 1.75
C THR A 41 -8.41 12.93 2.12
N VAL A 42 -7.86 14.02 2.65
CA VAL A 42 -6.53 14.08 3.25
C VAL A 42 -6.66 14.68 4.65
N ASN A 43 -5.99 14.07 5.63
CA ASN A 43 -6.02 14.52 7.01
C ASN A 43 -4.73 14.15 7.72
N GLY A 44 -4.22 15.05 8.54
CA GLY A 44 -3.06 14.80 9.37
C GLY A 44 -2.12 16.00 9.47
N SER A 45 -1.27 15.95 10.48
CA SER A 45 -0.29 17.01 10.74
C SER A 45 0.90 17.01 9.77
N GLY A 46 1.09 15.94 9.00
CA GLY A 46 2.13 15.79 7.97
C GLY A 46 1.62 16.04 6.55
N CYS A 47 0.30 16.14 6.36
CA CYS A 47 -0.30 16.42 5.06
C CYS A 47 -1.57 17.26 5.22
N PRO A 48 -1.48 18.54 5.58
CA PRO A 48 -2.60 19.45 5.56
C PRO A 48 -3.32 19.44 4.20
N ALA A 49 -4.58 19.86 4.16
CA ALA A 49 -5.34 19.88 2.93
C ALA A 49 -4.62 20.70 1.83
N GLY A 50 -4.47 20.12 0.64
CA GLY A 50 -3.78 20.73 -0.50
C GLY A 50 -2.27 20.49 -0.54
N THR A 51 -1.67 19.75 0.43
CA THR A 51 -0.23 19.46 0.47
C THR A 51 0.13 18.04 0.06
N ALA A 52 -0.82 17.27 -0.43
CA ALA A 52 -0.61 15.94 -1.00
C ALA A 52 -1.20 15.85 -2.41
N ALA A 53 -0.51 15.17 -3.32
CA ALA A 53 -0.96 14.90 -4.67
C ALA A 53 -0.74 13.43 -5.04
N VAL A 54 -1.58 12.90 -5.95
CA VAL A 54 -1.49 11.54 -6.46
C VAL A 54 -1.37 11.56 -7.97
N ALA A 55 -0.47 10.74 -8.52
CA ALA A 55 -0.30 10.53 -9.96
C ALA A 55 -0.19 9.04 -10.27
N VAL A 56 -0.93 8.56 -11.28
CA VAL A 56 -0.90 7.16 -11.73
C VAL A 56 0.12 7.01 -12.85
N SER A 57 0.90 5.92 -12.84
CA SER A 57 1.81 5.59 -13.94
C SER A 57 1.03 5.30 -15.25
N PRO A 58 1.59 5.65 -16.42
CA PRO A 58 0.90 5.46 -17.70
C PRO A 58 0.52 4.01 -18.01
N ASP A 59 1.24 3.06 -17.43
CA ASP A 59 1.11 1.61 -17.62
C ASP A 59 0.28 0.92 -16.52
N ASN A 60 -0.35 1.69 -15.61
CA ASN A 60 -1.13 1.18 -14.49
C ASN A 60 -0.35 0.25 -13.53
N THR A 61 0.97 0.27 -13.54
CA THR A 61 1.78 -0.58 -12.63
C THR A 61 1.98 0.02 -11.26
N ALA A 62 1.82 1.34 -11.12
CA ALA A 62 2.05 2.06 -9.87
C ALA A 62 1.25 3.36 -9.79
N PHE A 63 1.18 3.91 -8.60
CA PHE A 63 0.86 5.32 -8.39
C PHE A 63 1.85 5.95 -7.40
N THR A 64 2.02 7.25 -7.53
CA THR A 64 2.93 8.05 -6.72
C THR A 64 2.14 9.00 -5.85
N VAL A 65 2.53 9.12 -4.59
CA VAL A 65 2.07 10.18 -3.68
C VAL A 65 3.22 11.13 -3.41
N THR A 66 2.98 12.41 -3.62
CA THR A 66 3.93 13.49 -3.28
C THR A 66 3.36 14.33 -2.16
N TYR A 67 4.24 14.84 -1.29
CA TYR A 67 3.91 15.72 -0.17
C TYR A 67 4.74 17.00 -0.28
N SER A 68 4.21 18.13 0.21
CA SER A 68 4.91 19.41 0.24
C SER A 68 5.14 19.97 1.65
N GLU A 69 4.67 19.29 2.70
CA GLU A 69 4.79 19.75 4.10
C GLU A 69 5.02 18.61 5.12
N TYR A 70 5.57 17.47 4.71
CA TYR A 70 5.68 16.30 5.59
C TYR A 70 7.04 16.23 6.29
N LEU A 71 7.22 17.03 7.34
CA LEU A 71 8.49 17.14 8.09
C LEU A 71 8.22 16.97 9.60
N ALA A 72 8.88 15.98 10.22
CA ALA A 72 8.97 15.80 11.67
C ALA A 72 10.35 16.26 12.16
N GLN A 73 10.42 16.91 13.33
CA GLN A 73 11.67 17.46 13.87
C GLN A 73 11.68 17.55 15.39
N VAL A 74 12.88 17.53 15.97
CA VAL A 74 13.12 17.74 17.41
C VAL A 74 14.38 18.56 17.61
N GLY A 75 14.38 19.41 18.62
CA GLY A 75 15.54 20.25 18.98
C GLY A 75 15.28 21.74 18.87
N VAL A 76 16.31 22.50 18.61
CA VAL A 76 16.24 23.97 18.59
C VAL A 76 15.24 24.45 17.53
N GLY A 77 14.30 25.30 17.94
CA GLY A 77 13.27 25.87 17.06
C GLY A 77 12.07 24.97 16.80
N SER A 78 12.07 23.72 17.30
CA SER A 78 10.93 22.81 17.17
C SER A 78 9.86 23.09 18.21
N LYS A 79 8.58 22.93 17.83
CA LYS A 79 7.46 22.90 18.76
C LYS A 79 7.37 21.52 19.43
N PRO A 80 6.79 21.39 20.61
CA PRO A 80 6.64 20.11 21.30
C PRO A 80 5.88 19.04 20.51
N THR A 81 5.06 19.45 19.54
CA THR A 81 4.28 18.55 18.68
C THR A 81 4.98 18.15 17.36
N ASP A 82 6.10 18.80 17.02
CA ASP A 82 6.77 18.61 15.74
C ASP A 82 7.54 17.29 15.64
N PHE A 83 7.81 16.64 16.78
CA PHE A 83 8.50 15.33 16.78
C PHE A 83 7.71 14.23 16.08
N ARG A 84 6.40 14.42 15.88
CA ARG A 84 5.50 13.46 15.26
C ARG A 84 4.61 14.15 14.23
N LYS A 85 4.63 13.63 13.03
CA LYS A 85 3.72 14.01 11.94
C LYS A 85 3.06 12.76 11.39
N ASN A 86 1.79 12.86 11.05
CA ASN A 86 1.04 11.76 10.47
C ASN A 86 0.23 12.24 9.27
N CYS A 87 -0.01 11.33 8.34
CA CYS A 87 -0.88 11.56 7.19
C CYS A 87 -1.84 10.38 7.02
N GLN A 88 -3.10 10.68 6.83
CA GLN A 88 -4.13 9.74 6.44
C GLN A 88 -4.70 10.19 5.09
N LEU A 89 -4.51 9.37 4.07
CA LEU A 89 -5.12 9.53 2.76
C LEU A 89 -6.24 8.53 2.60
N ASN A 90 -7.36 9.01 2.08
CA ASN A 90 -8.46 8.19 1.59
C ASN A 90 -8.52 8.37 0.08
N LEU A 91 -8.24 7.33 -0.67
CA LEU A 91 -8.16 7.31 -2.12
C LEU A 91 -9.39 6.65 -2.71
N ASP A 92 -10.02 7.31 -3.65
CA ASP A 92 -11.03 6.73 -4.52
C ASP A 92 -10.35 6.16 -5.76
N VAL A 93 -10.38 4.83 -5.91
CA VAL A 93 -9.67 4.12 -6.96
C VAL A 93 -10.66 3.51 -7.92
N HIS A 94 -10.68 4.03 -9.15
CA HIS A 94 -11.50 3.53 -10.24
C HIS A 94 -10.71 2.51 -11.06
N VAL A 95 -11.15 1.26 -10.99
CA VAL A 95 -10.54 0.13 -11.71
C VAL A 95 -11.49 -0.31 -12.84
N PRO A 96 -10.98 -0.64 -14.04
CA PRO A 96 -11.79 -1.20 -15.13
C PRO A 96 -12.53 -2.46 -14.69
N GLN A 97 -13.73 -2.68 -15.29
CA GLN A 97 -14.52 -3.89 -15.00
C GLN A 97 -13.72 -5.16 -15.27
N GLY A 98 -13.90 -6.15 -14.41
CA GLY A 98 -13.22 -7.44 -14.54
C GLY A 98 -11.86 -7.52 -13.87
N PHE A 99 -11.35 -6.42 -13.30
CA PHE A 99 -10.07 -6.39 -12.62
C PHE A 99 -10.20 -6.03 -11.14
N THR A 100 -9.22 -6.47 -10.36
CA THR A 100 -8.98 -6.04 -8.99
C THR A 100 -7.48 -5.83 -8.77
N TYR A 101 -7.14 -5.08 -7.73
CA TYR A 101 -5.76 -4.73 -7.41
C TYR A 101 -5.42 -4.95 -5.94
N ALA A 102 -4.13 -5.06 -5.67
CA ALA A 102 -3.54 -4.99 -4.35
C ALA A 102 -2.24 -4.18 -4.40
N ILE A 103 -1.76 -3.71 -3.26
CA ILE A 103 -0.40 -3.16 -3.15
C ILE A 103 0.57 -4.33 -3.02
N ALA A 104 1.54 -4.40 -3.93
CA ALA A 104 2.58 -5.43 -3.94
C ALA A 104 3.87 -4.95 -3.28
N GLN A 105 4.19 -3.67 -3.44
CA GLN A 105 5.38 -3.04 -2.88
C GLN A 105 5.11 -1.57 -2.65
N THR A 106 5.76 -1.00 -1.64
CA THR A 106 5.80 0.46 -1.45
C THR A 106 7.23 0.90 -1.23
N ASP A 107 7.65 1.90 -1.98
CA ASP A 107 8.94 2.58 -1.83
C ASP A 107 8.70 3.94 -1.21
N TYR A 108 9.17 4.13 0.03
CA TYR A 108 9.16 5.42 0.72
C TYR A 108 10.50 6.10 0.51
N ARG A 109 10.47 7.38 0.25
CA ARG A 109 11.67 8.20 0.07
C ARG A 109 11.55 9.49 0.84
N GLY A 110 12.69 9.99 1.27
CA GLY A 110 12.75 11.24 2.01
C GLY A 110 14.16 11.72 2.21
N TYR A 111 14.30 12.76 3.00
CA TYR A 111 15.58 13.27 3.48
C TYR A 111 15.57 13.29 5.01
N ALA A 112 16.71 12.98 5.63
CA ALA A 112 16.85 13.11 7.06
C ALA A 112 18.19 13.74 7.43
N LYS A 113 18.16 14.60 8.46
CA LYS A 113 19.34 15.06 9.18
C LYS A 113 19.15 14.71 10.64
N LEU A 114 19.87 13.70 11.10
CA LEU A 114 19.80 13.17 12.46
C LEU A 114 21.17 13.28 13.11
N GLU A 115 21.23 13.98 14.23
CA GLU A 115 22.44 14.13 15.02
C GLU A 115 22.88 12.80 15.63
N SER A 116 24.13 12.70 16.03
CA SER A 116 24.63 11.51 16.73
C SER A 116 23.81 11.24 17.99
N GLY A 117 23.29 10.01 18.11
CA GLY A 117 22.39 9.60 19.20
C GLY A 117 20.90 9.87 18.98
N ALA A 118 20.53 10.66 17.95
CA ALA A 118 19.15 10.81 17.52
C ALA A 118 18.73 9.67 16.59
N TYR A 119 17.43 9.49 16.38
CA TYR A 119 16.89 8.57 15.37
C TYR A 119 15.52 9.03 14.90
N GLY A 120 15.16 8.60 13.68
CA GLY A 120 13.87 8.82 13.09
C GLY A 120 13.18 7.51 12.75
N THR A 121 11.85 7.50 12.73
CA THR A 121 11.06 6.35 12.27
C THR A 121 10.06 6.77 11.22
N GLU A 122 9.94 5.96 10.19
CA GLU A 122 8.83 5.96 9.24
C GLU A 122 7.96 4.75 9.55
N LYS A 123 6.63 4.93 9.52
CA LYS A 123 5.65 3.87 9.78
C LYS A 123 4.47 4.01 8.83
N ALA A 124 4.05 2.89 8.23
CA ALA A 124 2.90 2.86 7.34
C ALA A 124 1.96 1.67 7.61
N SER A 125 0.70 1.85 7.25
CA SER A 125 -0.32 0.80 7.20
C SER A 125 -1.40 1.14 6.17
N TYR A 126 -2.09 0.11 5.64
CA TYR A 126 -3.07 0.23 4.57
C TYR A 126 -4.32 -0.56 4.87
N TYR A 127 -5.45 -0.15 4.30
CA TYR A 127 -6.69 -0.94 4.35
C TYR A 127 -7.73 -0.44 3.33
N PHE A 128 -8.59 -1.34 2.87
CA PHE A 128 -9.79 -0.96 2.15
C PHE A 128 -10.90 -0.58 3.11
N GLN A 129 -11.74 0.36 2.72
CA GLN A 129 -12.89 0.77 3.53
C GLN A 129 -13.74 -0.43 3.95
N GLY A 130 -13.96 -0.57 5.26
CA GLY A 130 -14.69 -1.71 5.86
C GLY A 130 -13.84 -2.94 6.14
N SER A 131 -12.53 -2.89 5.89
CA SER A 131 -11.57 -3.95 6.23
C SER A 131 -10.66 -3.53 7.39
N SER A 132 -10.03 -4.50 8.05
CA SER A 132 -9.01 -4.22 9.07
C SER A 132 -7.76 -3.61 8.42
N GLN A 133 -7.05 -2.77 9.18
CA GLN A 133 -5.73 -2.27 8.76
C GLN A 133 -4.75 -3.43 8.62
N THR A 134 -3.82 -3.32 7.67
CA THR A 134 -2.64 -4.18 7.62
C THR A 134 -1.79 -3.96 8.89
N MET A 135 -1.00 -4.96 9.26
CA MET A 135 0.00 -4.77 10.30
C MET A 135 0.93 -3.62 9.90
N PRO A 136 1.14 -2.62 10.77
CA PRO A 136 2.02 -1.51 10.42
C PRO A 136 3.46 -1.97 10.33
N VAL A 137 4.14 -1.56 9.26
CA VAL A 137 5.59 -1.70 9.10
C VAL A 137 6.26 -0.44 9.63
N THR A 138 7.41 -0.57 10.28
CA THR A 138 8.17 0.55 10.83
C THR A 138 9.63 0.43 10.47
N HIS A 139 10.18 1.44 9.83
CA HIS A 139 11.60 1.59 9.53
C HIS A 139 12.24 2.60 10.47
N THR A 140 13.48 2.34 10.85
CA THR A 140 14.25 3.22 11.76
C THR A 140 15.56 3.63 11.12
N ILE A 141 15.79 4.94 11.05
CA ILE A 141 17.04 5.55 10.60
C ILE A 141 17.75 6.14 11.81
N ARG A 142 19.01 5.77 12.00
CA ARG A 142 19.82 6.21 13.16
C ARG A 142 20.80 7.31 12.75
N GLY A 143 20.97 8.33 13.63
CA GLY A 143 22.05 9.31 13.50
C GLY A 143 23.42 8.73 13.96
N ALA A 144 24.56 9.30 13.53
CA ALA A 144 24.65 10.50 12.69
C ALA A 144 24.26 10.17 11.24
N TYR A 145 23.31 10.92 10.69
CA TYR A 145 22.83 10.73 9.32
C TYR A 145 22.48 12.09 8.70
N GLY A 146 22.80 12.28 7.43
CA GLY A 146 22.52 13.54 6.74
C GLY A 146 22.46 13.32 5.24
N ASP A 147 21.41 12.60 4.74
CA ASP A 147 21.27 12.24 3.33
C ASP A 147 19.81 11.88 2.99
N ASN A 148 19.57 11.58 1.72
CA ASN A 148 18.33 10.96 1.25
C ASN A 148 18.23 9.54 1.80
N TRP A 149 17.04 9.17 2.24
CA TRP A 149 16.74 7.80 2.68
C TRP A 149 15.68 7.17 1.79
N GLN A 150 15.76 5.86 1.68
CA GLN A 150 14.73 5.04 1.05
C GLN A 150 14.50 3.79 1.87
N THR A 151 13.24 3.41 2.03
CA THR A 151 12.81 2.13 2.59
C THR A 151 11.80 1.48 1.65
N THR A 152 11.81 0.15 1.60
CA THR A 152 10.92 -0.60 0.71
C THR A 152 10.20 -1.68 1.50
N ASP A 153 8.87 -1.67 1.42
CA ASP A 153 8.00 -2.73 1.92
C ASP A 153 7.57 -3.61 0.75
N LYS A 154 7.87 -4.91 0.83
CA LYS A 154 7.38 -5.92 -0.11
C LYS A 154 6.36 -6.78 0.57
N ILE A 155 5.23 -7.02 -0.10
CA ILE A 155 4.14 -7.85 0.40
C ILE A 155 4.13 -9.15 -0.40
N GLU A 156 4.30 -10.27 0.29
CA GLU A 156 4.23 -11.59 -0.34
C GLU A 156 2.82 -11.83 -0.93
N VAL A 157 2.76 -12.53 -2.04
CA VAL A 157 1.50 -12.74 -2.80
C VAL A 157 0.38 -13.32 -1.93
N ALA A 158 0.74 -14.18 -0.97
CA ALA A 158 -0.20 -14.80 -0.03
C ALA A 158 -0.74 -13.82 1.02
N GLU A 159 -0.05 -12.71 1.25
CA GLU A 159 -0.38 -11.69 2.26
C GLU A 159 -1.05 -10.45 1.65
N MET A 160 -1.12 -10.37 0.32
CA MET A 160 -1.73 -9.23 -0.36
C MET A 160 -3.21 -9.12 -0.04
N VAL A 161 -3.62 -7.94 0.41
CA VAL A 161 -5.03 -7.61 0.60
C VAL A 161 -5.57 -7.05 -0.72
N TRP A 162 -6.49 -7.78 -1.32
CA TRP A 162 -7.09 -7.45 -2.62
C TRP A 162 -8.34 -6.57 -2.44
N ALA A 163 -8.51 -5.59 -3.33
CA ALA A 163 -9.76 -4.85 -3.42
C ALA A 163 -10.92 -5.82 -3.74
N PRO A 164 -12.13 -5.64 -3.14
CA PRO A 164 -13.25 -6.51 -3.45
C PRO A 164 -13.72 -6.35 -4.91
N CYS A 165 -13.90 -7.47 -5.62
CA CYS A 165 -14.36 -7.49 -7.00
C CYS A 165 -15.77 -6.92 -7.14
N GLY A 166 -15.95 -5.97 -8.08
CA GLY A 166 -17.24 -5.38 -8.40
C GLY A 166 -17.81 -4.46 -7.33
N GLU A 167 -17.03 -4.09 -6.32
CA GLU A 167 -17.38 -3.10 -5.33
C GLU A 167 -16.38 -1.93 -5.38
N ARG A 168 -16.91 -0.71 -5.26
CA ARG A 168 -16.09 0.50 -5.12
C ARG A 168 -15.80 0.71 -3.64
N LYS A 169 -14.57 0.46 -3.23
CA LYS A 169 -14.09 0.67 -1.88
C LYS A 169 -12.89 1.61 -1.90
N ASN A 170 -12.96 2.65 -1.09
CA ASN A 170 -11.83 3.55 -0.95
C ASN A 170 -10.64 2.83 -0.31
N PHE A 171 -9.46 3.17 -0.78
CA PHE A 171 -8.21 2.68 -0.25
C PHE A 171 -7.62 3.71 0.71
N ASN A 172 -7.31 3.30 1.92
CA ASN A 172 -6.77 4.15 2.97
C ASN A 172 -5.30 3.87 3.18
N ILE A 173 -4.52 4.94 3.30
CA ILE A 173 -3.09 4.92 3.60
C ILE A 173 -2.89 5.75 4.86
N ASN A 174 -2.27 5.16 5.88
CA ASN A 174 -1.84 5.87 7.08
C ASN A 174 -0.32 5.81 7.16
N THR A 175 0.31 6.98 7.19
CA THR A 175 1.76 7.11 7.39
C THR A 175 2.07 7.99 8.59
N GLU A 176 3.24 7.78 9.17
CA GLU A 176 3.72 8.55 10.32
C GLU A 176 5.23 8.69 10.26
N LEU A 177 5.71 9.91 10.47
CA LEU A 177 7.12 10.19 10.76
C LEU A 177 7.27 10.58 12.23
N ARG A 178 8.30 10.05 12.88
CA ARG A 178 8.73 10.50 14.21
C ARG A 178 10.22 10.72 14.25
N VAL A 179 10.64 11.73 15.00
CA VAL A 179 12.04 11.99 15.29
C VAL A 179 12.24 12.04 16.79
N PHE A 180 13.28 11.38 17.26
CA PHE A 180 13.63 11.27 18.66
C PHE A 180 15.04 11.83 18.87
N GLY A 181 15.21 12.70 19.84
CA GLY A 181 16.52 13.25 20.22
C GLY A 181 17.47 12.18 20.77
N GLY A 182 16.93 11.15 21.44
CA GLY A 182 17.75 10.10 22.05
C GLY A 182 18.80 10.71 23.00
N SER A 183 20.07 10.40 22.79
CA SER A 183 21.20 10.96 23.56
C SER A 183 21.81 12.24 22.96
N SER A 184 21.26 12.77 21.86
CA SER A 184 21.71 14.02 21.27
C SER A 184 21.33 15.24 22.13
N ASP A 185 22.11 16.31 22.03
CA ASP A 185 21.82 17.57 22.77
C ASP A 185 20.78 18.41 21.99
N THR A 186 19.50 18.15 22.28
CA THR A 186 18.37 18.87 21.64
C THR A 186 18.25 20.34 22.06
N THR A 187 19.07 20.81 23.01
CA THR A 187 19.12 22.23 23.38
C THR A 187 20.06 23.04 22.48
N LYS A 188 20.93 22.34 21.70
CA LYS A 188 21.93 22.95 20.82
C LYS A 188 21.75 22.60 19.35
N THR A 189 21.13 21.44 19.06
CA THR A 189 21.03 20.92 17.71
C THR A 189 19.57 20.57 17.36
N THR A 190 19.31 20.39 16.06
CA THR A 190 18.02 19.97 15.53
C THR A 190 18.19 18.75 14.64
N SER A 191 17.40 17.72 14.92
CA SER A 191 17.25 16.55 14.07
C SER A 191 15.90 16.56 13.40
N PHE A 192 15.84 16.19 12.12
CA PHE A 192 14.58 16.13 11.37
C PHE A 192 14.57 15.00 10.36
N MET A 193 13.35 14.62 9.95
CA MET A 193 13.06 13.63 8.90
C MET A 193 11.87 14.12 8.09
N ALA A 194 11.99 14.09 6.76
CA ALA A 194 10.98 14.54 5.82
C ALA A 194 10.66 13.47 4.80
N MET A 195 9.39 13.44 4.35
CA MET A 195 8.90 12.73 3.17
C MET A 195 8.45 13.71 2.08
N ASP A 196 8.89 14.94 2.15
CA ASP A 196 8.68 15.96 1.13
C ASP A 196 9.98 16.31 0.43
N SER A 197 9.91 16.88 -0.75
CA SER A 197 11.03 17.49 -1.42
C SER A 197 10.66 18.82 -2.04
N THR A 198 11.57 19.76 -1.93
CA THR A 198 11.47 21.05 -2.61
C THR A 198 11.70 20.95 -4.11
N ASP A 199 12.30 19.86 -4.59
CA ASP A 199 12.64 19.60 -6.01
C ASP A 199 11.76 18.56 -6.69
N GLY A 200 10.74 18.00 -5.98
CA GLY A 200 9.82 16.99 -6.52
C GLY A 200 10.44 15.60 -6.70
N SER A 201 11.69 15.39 -6.29
CA SER A 201 12.40 14.10 -6.44
C SER A 201 12.03 13.09 -5.36
N ILE A 202 11.48 13.55 -4.22
CA ILE A 202 11.07 12.70 -3.10
C ILE A 202 9.58 12.40 -3.22
N ASN A 203 9.26 11.13 -3.30
CA ASN A 203 7.89 10.65 -3.42
C ASN A 203 7.75 9.25 -2.84
N THR A 204 6.52 8.85 -2.54
CA THR A 204 6.19 7.47 -2.18
C THR A 204 5.56 6.80 -3.38
N ILE A 205 6.11 5.64 -3.78
CA ILE A 205 5.62 4.87 -4.94
C ILE A 205 4.94 3.61 -4.42
N TYR A 206 3.69 3.42 -4.82
CA TYR A 206 2.87 2.24 -4.53
C TYR A 206 2.77 1.39 -5.78
N HIS A 207 3.42 0.22 -5.79
CA HIS A 207 3.39 -0.73 -6.90
C HIS A 207 2.17 -1.63 -6.78
N LEU A 208 1.44 -1.76 -7.88
CA LEU A 208 0.18 -2.50 -7.95
C LEU A 208 0.41 -3.92 -8.46
N ALA A 209 -0.27 -4.89 -7.84
CA ALA A 209 -0.51 -6.20 -8.41
C ALA A 209 -1.95 -6.28 -8.90
N TRP A 210 -2.18 -7.04 -9.98
CA TRP A 210 -3.46 -7.16 -10.65
C TRP A 210 -3.97 -8.59 -10.69
N LYS A 211 -5.29 -8.75 -10.60
CA LYS A 211 -6.00 -10.02 -10.87
C LYS A 211 -7.25 -9.76 -11.67
N GLU A 212 -7.66 -10.74 -12.47
CA GLU A 212 -9.00 -10.77 -13.01
C GLU A 212 -10.02 -11.20 -11.96
N CYS A 213 -11.16 -10.54 -11.96
CA CYS A 213 -12.29 -10.92 -11.11
C CYS A 213 -12.97 -12.16 -11.65
N PRO A 214 -13.43 -13.09 -10.78
CA PRO A 214 -14.20 -14.25 -11.23
C PRO A 214 -15.50 -13.80 -11.91
N VAL A 215 -15.80 -14.41 -13.05
CA VAL A 215 -17.06 -14.19 -13.77
C VAL A 215 -18.20 -14.66 -12.87
N ARG A 216 -19.10 -13.77 -12.47
CA ARG A 216 -20.34 -14.18 -11.81
C ARG A 216 -21.20 -14.93 -12.83
N ARG A 217 -21.35 -16.23 -12.63
CA ARG A 217 -22.29 -17.07 -13.38
C ARG A 217 -23.69 -16.94 -12.79
#